data_f2297800d6e0a71600e24bb6dd7a1fce
#
_entry.id   f2297800d6e0a71600e24bb6dd7a1fce
#
_cell.length_a   1.000
_cell.length_b   1.000
_cell.length_c   1.000
_cell.angle_alpha   90.00
_cell.angle_beta   90.00
_cell.angle_gamma   90.00
#
_symmetry.space_group_name_H-M   'P 1'
#
loop_
_entity.id
_entity.type
_entity.pdbx_description
1 polymer ?
#
loop_
_entity_poly.entity_id
_entity_poly.type
_entity_poly.pdbx_seq_one_letter_code
_entity_poly.pdbx_strand_id
1 'polypeptide(L)'
;MVVVLLGSGFQGASAKTGVVDAIKVMEAVETSRNYREEEKNYFNERENALQYLSQNRVMKKEEAEKFWTLTLKATKTDAEKAELEKVKTTAADAKKKFNDLQVKANPTDADLKLLDEYRNRQAEMGEYGKKLVEDTQNDMKELRQKHLSSLQDAYQAAIMEIGKKDGYGVIFDKNVAPFAANDVTDAAAKIATKKG
;
A
#
# COMPACT_ATOMS: atom_id res chain seq x y z
N MET A 1 -20.19 14.13 3.64
CA MET A 1 -21.41 14.43 2.89
C MET A 1 -21.04 15.43 1.79
N VAL A 2 -21.03 15.01 0.53
CA VAL A 2 -20.70 15.90 -0.60
C VAL A 2 -21.99 16.19 -1.35
N VAL A 3 -22.47 17.43 -1.23
CA VAL A 3 -23.53 17.97 -2.07
C VAL A 3 -22.85 18.82 -3.14
N VAL A 4 -22.90 18.39 -4.40
CA VAL A 4 -22.38 19.18 -5.52
C VAL A 4 -23.51 20.06 -6.05
N LEU A 5 -23.49 21.35 -5.71
CA LEU A 5 -24.38 22.35 -6.27
C LEU A 5 -23.77 22.92 -7.56
N LEU A 6 -24.36 22.60 -8.70
CA LEU A 6 -24.01 23.21 -10.00
C LEU A 6 -24.78 24.51 -10.17
N GLY A 7 -24.17 25.62 -9.76
CA GLY A 7 -24.76 26.95 -9.95
C GLY A 7 -24.64 27.43 -11.38
N SER A 8 -25.74 27.36 -12.14
CA SER A 8 -25.95 28.17 -13.34
C SER A 8 -27.42 28.51 -13.50
N GLY A 9 -27.71 29.80 -13.41
CA GLY A 9 -28.90 30.54 -13.86
C GLY A 9 -30.26 29.85 -13.78
N PHE A 10 -30.97 30.01 -12.67
CA PHE A 10 -32.40 29.65 -12.59
C PHE A 10 -33.22 30.57 -13.49
N GLN A 11 -33.56 30.14 -14.70
CA GLN A 11 -34.68 30.65 -15.46
C GLN A 11 -35.60 29.47 -15.81
N GLY A 12 -36.69 29.30 -15.06
CA GLY A 12 -37.99 28.80 -15.50
C GLY A 12 -38.20 27.34 -15.91
N ALA A 13 -37.19 26.47 -15.91
CA ALA A 13 -37.38 25.03 -16.04
C ALA A 13 -37.06 24.35 -14.69
N SER A 14 -37.94 23.48 -14.21
CA SER A 14 -37.65 22.69 -13.01
C SER A 14 -36.35 21.92 -13.24
N ALA A 15 -35.33 22.27 -12.48
CA ALA A 15 -34.01 21.64 -12.62
C ALA A 15 -34.15 20.12 -12.45
N LYS A 16 -33.67 19.36 -13.43
CA LYS A 16 -33.67 17.90 -13.38
C LYS A 16 -32.89 17.43 -12.15
N THR A 17 -33.48 16.56 -11.35
CA THR A 17 -32.85 15.97 -10.17
C THR A 17 -32.51 14.51 -10.41
N GLY A 18 -31.38 14.07 -9.90
CA GLY A 18 -30.92 12.69 -9.95
C GLY A 18 -30.45 12.16 -8.60
N VAL A 19 -30.26 10.85 -8.54
CA VAL A 19 -29.59 10.18 -7.41
C VAL A 19 -28.46 9.31 -7.90
N VAL A 20 -27.46 9.13 -7.04
CA VAL A 20 -26.30 8.29 -7.28
C VAL A 20 -25.94 7.51 -6.01
N ASP A 21 -25.58 6.26 -6.17
CA ASP A 21 -24.96 5.45 -5.13
C ASP A 21 -23.44 5.66 -5.20
N ALA A 22 -22.94 6.57 -4.37
CA ALA A 22 -21.51 6.91 -4.36
C ALA A 22 -20.60 5.71 -4.04
N ILE A 23 -21.07 4.81 -3.16
CA ILE A 23 -20.31 3.61 -2.78
C ILE A 23 -20.13 2.71 -3.99
N LYS A 24 -21.20 2.40 -4.72
CA LYS A 24 -21.14 1.56 -5.93
C LYS A 24 -20.23 2.16 -7.01
N VAL A 25 -20.28 3.47 -7.21
CA VAL A 25 -19.38 4.14 -8.16
C VAL A 25 -17.93 4.00 -7.75
N MET A 26 -17.61 4.25 -6.48
CA MET A 26 -16.24 4.12 -5.96
C MET A 26 -15.74 2.67 -5.99
N GLU A 27 -16.59 1.68 -5.64
CA GLU A 27 -16.25 0.25 -5.74
C GLU A 27 -15.95 -0.17 -7.19
N ALA A 28 -16.69 0.34 -8.17
CA ALA A 28 -16.41 0.08 -9.58
C ALA A 28 -15.05 0.61 -10.01
N VAL A 29 -14.66 1.82 -9.55
CA VAL A 29 -13.33 2.40 -9.81
C VAL A 29 -12.25 1.61 -9.08
N GLU A 30 -12.43 1.29 -7.80
CA GLU A 30 -11.48 0.49 -7.02
C GLU A 30 -11.16 -0.84 -7.71
N THR A 31 -12.22 -1.53 -8.19
CA THR A 31 -12.08 -2.79 -8.91
C THR A 31 -11.36 -2.60 -10.25
N SER A 32 -11.69 -1.57 -11.02
CA SER A 32 -11.06 -1.31 -12.32
C SER A 32 -9.57 -0.94 -12.23
N ARG A 33 -9.16 -0.37 -11.10
CA ARG A 33 -7.77 0.05 -10.84
C ARG A 33 -6.95 -0.94 -10.02
N ASN A 34 -7.56 -2.06 -9.62
CA ASN A 34 -6.91 -3.13 -8.83
C ASN A 34 -6.28 -2.64 -7.52
N TYR A 35 -6.81 -1.60 -6.89
CA TYR A 35 -6.23 -1.01 -5.67
C TYR A 35 -6.08 -2.01 -4.53
N ARG A 36 -7.06 -2.92 -4.36
CA ARG A 36 -6.98 -3.98 -3.33
C ARG A 36 -5.84 -4.95 -3.59
N GLU A 37 -5.59 -5.27 -4.85
CA GLU A 37 -4.48 -6.15 -5.23
C GLU A 37 -3.13 -5.45 -5.04
N GLU A 38 -3.03 -4.17 -5.40
CA GLU A 38 -1.85 -3.34 -5.17
C GLU A 38 -1.50 -3.27 -3.68
N GLU A 39 -2.48 -2.97 -2.81
CA GLU A 39 -2.28 -2.94 -1.35
C GLU A 39 -1.86 -4.30 -0.80
N LYS A 40 -2.50 -5.38 -1.26
CA LYS A 40 -2.16 -6.74 -0.84
C LYS A 40 -0.73 -7.12 -1.25
N ASN A 41 -0.34 -6.83 -2.49
CA ASN A 41 0.99 -7.12 -2.98
C ASN A 41 2.05 -6.31 -2.23
N TYR A 42 1.78 -4.99 -2.03
CA TYR A 42 2.63 -4.12 -1.25
C TYR A 42 2.89 -4.67 0.17
N PHE A 43 1.83 -5.11 0.85
CA PHE A 43 1.93 -5.68 2.19
C PHE A 43 2.69 -7.01 2.19
N ASN A 44 2.33 -7.94 1.31
CA ASN A 44 2.93 -9.28 1.25
C ASN A 44 4.44 -9.24 0.97
N GLU A 45 4.88 -8.36 0.07
CA GLU A 45 6.31 -8.20 -0.24
C GLU A 45 7.11 -7.78 0.98
N ARG A 46 6.59 -6.83 1.77
CA ARG A 46 7.23 -6.34 2.98
C ARG A 46 7.17 -7.34 4.12
N GLU A 47 6.05 -8.02 4.28
CA GLU A 47 5.89 -9.08 5.28
C GLU A 47 6.91 -10.21 5.03
N ASN A 48 7.06 -10.66 3.79
CA ASN A 48 8.05 -11.67 3.41
C ASN A 48 9.49 -11.19 3.70
N ALA A 49 9.79 -9.94 3.39
CA ALA A 49 11.11 -9.36 3.68
C ALA A 49 11.37 -9.24 5.19
N LEU A 50 10.39 -8.80 5.98
CA LEU A 50 10.47 -8.75 7.45
C LEU A 50 10.63 -10.14 8.05
N GLN A 51 9.92 -11.13 7.54
CA GLN A 51 10.06 -12.52 7.97
C GLN A 51 11.48 -13.04 7.73
N TYR A 52 12.07 -12.76 6.57
CA TYR A 52 13.46 -13.13 6.29
C TYR A 52 14.42 -12.47 7.29
N LEU A 53 14.29 -11.17 7.54
CA LEU A 53 15.12 -10.43 8.49
C LEU A 53 14.97 -10.99 9.92
N SER A 54 13.75 -11.33 10.33
CA SER A 54 13.47 -11.90 11.65
C SER A 54 14.13 -13.27 11.87
N GLN A 55 14.32 -14.04 10.79
CA GLN A 55 14.98 -15.35 10.80
C GLN A 55 16.51 -15.24 10.73
N ASN A 56 17.06 -14.09 10.33
CA ASN A 56 18.49 -13.86 10.11
C ASN A 56 19.04 -12.69 10.95
N ARG A 57 18.65 -12.64 12.23
CA ARG A 57 18.92 -11.51 13.15
C ARG A 57 20.40 -11.27 13.48
N VAL A 58 21.31 -12.17 13.07
CA VAL A 58 22.76 -12.03 13.29
C VAL A 58 23.50 -11.40 12.10
N MET A 59 22.78 -11.09 11.01
CA MET A 59 23.37 -10.31 9.90
C MET A 59 23.69 -8.87 10.36
N LYS A 60 24.59 -8.20 9.64
CA LYS A 60 24.90 -6.80 9.92
C LYS A 60 23.74 -5.91 9.46
N LYS A 61 23.60 -4.75 10.11
CA LYS A 61 22.55 -3.79 9.77
C LYS A 61 22.63 -3.31 8.31
N GLU A 62 23.84 -3.02 7.82
CA GLU A 62 24.07 -2.59 6.45
C GLU A 62 23.66 -3.67 5.42
N GLU A 63 23.86 -4.94 5.78
CA GLU A 63 23.40 -6.08 4.96
C GLU A 63 21.88 -6.19 4.96
N ALA A 64 21.24 -5.94 6.10
CA ALA A 64 19.79 -5.93 6.24
C ALA A 64 19.15 -4.77 5.45
N GLU A 65 19.74 -3.57 5.51
CA GLU A 65 19.31 -2.40 4.73
C GLU A 65 19.40 -2.68 3.21
N LYS A 66 20.53 -3.28 2.80
CA LYS A 66 20.73 -3.68 1.40
C LYS A 66 19.74 -4.76 0.97
N PHE A 67 19.53 -5.78 1.81
CA PHE A 67 18.54 -6.83 1.55
C PHE A 67 17.15 -6.23 1.38
N TRP A 68 16.71 -5.36 2.29
CA TRP A 68 15.42 -4.68 2.25
C TRP A 68 15.23 -3.90 0.96
N THR A 69 16.19 -3.01 0.66
CA THR A 69 16.14 -2.17 -0.54
C THR A 69 16.10 -2.98 -1.83
N LEU A 70 16.97 -4.00 -1.94
CA LEU A 70 17.02 -4.83 -3.13
C LEU A 70 15.80 -5.75 -3.27
N THR A 71 15.30 -6.29 -2.15
CA THR A 71 14.12 -7.18 -2.20
C THR A 71 12.90 -6.44 -2.70
N LEU A 72 12.65 -5.22 -2.23
CA LEU A 72 11.48 -4.42 -2.57
C LEU A 72 11.58 -3.64 -3.89
N LYS A 73 12.74 -3.64 -4.52
CA LYS A 73 12.92 -3.01 -5.83
C LYS A 73 12.15 -3.79 -6.91
N ALA A 74 11.21 -3.15 -7.61
CA ALA A 74 10.35 -3.80 -8.61
C ALA A 74 11.15 -4.45 -9.76
N THR A 75 12.16 -3.75 -10.28
CA THR A 75 13.02 -4.27 -11.36
C THR A 75 14.48 -4.24 -10.91
N LYS A 76 15.13 -5.39 -10.92
CA LYS A 76 16.53 -5.57 -10.52
C LYS A 76 17.40 -5.86 -11.73
N THR A 77 18.54 -5.20 -11.83
CA THR A 77 19.61 -5.56 -12.77
C THR A 77 20.23 -6.90 -12.36
N ASP A 78 21.00 -7.54 -13.24
CA ASP A 78 21.68 -8.81 -12.92
C ASP A 78 22.73 -8.61 -11.82
N ALA A 79 23.39 -7.47 -11.79
CA ALA A 79 24.31 -7.12 -10.69
C ALA A 79 23.59 -7.02 -9.34
N GLU A 80 22.38 -6.41 -9.30
CA GLU A 80 21.57 -6.30 -8.07
C GLU A 80 21.02 -7.65 -7.62
N LYS A 81 20.66 -8.52 -8.54
CA LYS A 81 20.26 -9.91 -8.21
C LYS A 81 21.44 -10.67 -7.60
N ALA A 82 22.62 -10.56 -8.20
CA ALA A 82 23.84 -11.18 -7.67
C ALA A 82 24.21 -10.65 -6.27
N GLU A 83 24.09 -9.34 -6.05
CA GLU A 83 24.35 -8.72 -4.75
C GLU A 83 23.30 -9.18 -3.70
N LEU A 84 22.04 -9.29 -4.05
CA LEU A 84 21.00 -9.82 -3.16
C LEU A 84 21.30 -11.26 -2.74
N GLU A 85 21.70 -12.13 -3.66
CA GLU A 85 22.08 -13.51 -3.35
C GLU A 85 23.34 -13.57 -2.49
N LYS A 86 24.33 -12.69 -2.71
CA LYS A 86 25.50 -12.56 -1.85
C LYS A 86 25.11 -12.19 -0.42
N VAL A 87 24.22 -11.22 -0.24
CA VAL A 87 23.73 -10.83 1.09
C VAL A 87 23.04 -12.00 1.78
N LYS A 88 22.20 -12.74 1.07
CA LYS A 88 21.52 -13.93 1.62
C LYS A 88 22.50 -15.03 2.04
N THR A 89 23.52 -15.29 1.24
CA THR A 89 24.58 -16.25 1.56
C THR A 89 25.34 -15.83 2.81
N THR A 90 25.77 -14.57 2.88
CA THR A 90 26.48 -14.02 4.06
C THR A 90 25.63 -14.13 5.33
N ALA A 91 24.32 -13.84 5.23
CA ALA A 91 23.39 -13.97 6.37
C ALA A 91 23.24 -15.42 6.83
N ALA A 92 23.15 -16.36 5.90
CA ALA A 92 23.05 -17.80 6.20
C ALA A 92 24.33 -18.32 6.88
N ASP A 93 25.50 -17.91 6.38
CA ASP A 93 26.81 -18.27 6.95
C ASP A 93 26.96 -17.70 8.37
N ALA A 94 26.58 -16.44 8.59
CA ALA A 94 26.60 -15.81 9.91
C ALA A 94 25.67 -16.55 10.89
N LYS A 95 24.47 -16.91 10.46
CA LYS A 95 23.51 -17.68 11.27
C LYS A 95 24.04 -19.06 11.63
N LYS A 96 24.61 -19.76 10.66
CA LYS A 96 25.24 -21.07 10.90
C LYS A 96 26.36 -20.96 11.92
N LYS A 97 27.28 -20.00 11.72
CA LYS A 97 28.41 -19.77 12.62
C LYS A 97 27.95 -19.39 14.05
N PHE A 98 26.92 -18.58 14.18
CA PHE A 98 26.32 -18.26 15.47
C PHE A 98 25.80 -19.49 16.17
N ASN A 99 25.02 -20.35 15.45
CA ASN A 99 24.47 -21.58 16.01
C ASN A 99 25.58 -22.55 16.45
N ASP A 100 26.62 -22.71 15.60
CA ASP A 100 27.77 -23.58 15.91
C ASP A 100 28.51 -23.10 17.18
N LEU A 101 28.67 -21.79 17.34
CA LEU A 101 29.30 -21.20 18.51
C LEU A 101 28.48 -21.36 19.78
N GLN A 102 27.15 -21.30 19.70
CA GLN A 102 26.27 -21.48 20.85
C GLN A 102 26.35 -22.86 21.48
N VAL A 103 26.65 -23.89 20.70
CA VAL A 103 26.72 -25.29 21.15
C VAL A 103 28.15 -25.77 21.36
N LYS A 104 29.14 -24.93 21.16
CA LYS A 104 30.57 -25.28 21.27
C LYS A 104 30.94 -25.57 22.72
N ALA A 105 31.41 -26.79 23.04
CA ALA A 105 31.69 -27.23 24.40
C ALA A 105 32.84 -26.44 25.08
N ASN A 106 33.86 -26.06 24.31
CA ASN A 106 35.02 -25.33 24.82
C ASN A 106 35.31 -24.10 23.94
N PRO A 107 34.54 -22.99 24.11
CA PRO A 107 34.73 -21.78 23.34
C PRO A 107 36.05 -21.10 23.74
N THR A 108 36.80 -20.59 22.77
CA THR A 108 37.95 -19.73 22.97
C THR A 108 37.50 -18.29 23.29
N ASP A 109 38.43 -17.45 23.78
CA ASP A 109 38.17 -16.00 23.99
C ASP A 109 37.68 -15.31 22.71
N ALA A 110 38.21 -15.73 21.55
CA ALA A 110 37.79 -15.22 20.25
C ALA A 110 36.34 -15.65 19.91
N ASP A 111 35.93 -16.88 20.25
CA ASP A 111 34.58 -17.37 20.09
C ASP A 111 33.58 -16.61 20.97
N LEU A 112 33.98 -16.33 22.22
CA LEU A 112 33.13 -15.58 23.16
C LEU A 112 32.91 -14.14 22.68
N LYS A 113 33.99 -13.47 22.21
CA LYS A 113 33.91 -12.12 21.62
C LYS A 113 32.94 -12.11 20.40
N LEU A 114 33.06 -13.11 19.53
CA LEU A 114 32.20 -13.20 18.35
C LEU A 114 30.74 -13.50 18.73
N LEU A 115 30.49 -14.31 19.76
CA LEU A 115 29.14 -14.53 20.32
C LEU A 115 28.53 -13.22 20.85
N ASP A 116 29.31 -12.40 21.54
CA ASP A 116 28.85 -11.10 22.04
C ASP A 116 28.57 -10.13 20.87
N GLU A 117 29.38 -10.13 19.84
CA GLU A 117 29.11 -9.37 18.62
C GLU A 117 27.78 -9.80 17.97
N TYR A 118 27.52 -11.09 17.85
CA TYR A 118 26.25 -11.57 17.29
C TYR A 118 25.04 -11.23 18.17
N ARG A 119 25.18 -11.23 19.49
CA ARG A 119 24.11 -10.78 20.41
C ARG A 119 23.80 -9.29 20.22
N ASN A 120 24.83 -8.47 20.07
CA ASN A 120 24.69 -7.05 19.77
C ASN A 120 23.98 -6.83 18.44
N ARG A 121 24.34 -7.58 17.39
CA ARG A 121 23.66 -7.55 16.10
C ARG A 121 22.18 -7.95 16.24
N GLN A 122 21.84 -8.97 17.05
CA GLN A 122 20.45 -9.37 17.29
C GLN A 122 19.65 -8.25 17.94
N ALA A 123 20.21 -7.50 18.88
CA ALA A 123 19.56 -6.36 19.51
C ALA A 123 19.34 -5.23 18.48
N GLU A 124 20.39 -4.87 17.73
CA GLU A 124 20.32 -3.85 16.67
C GLU A 124 19.29 -4.21 15.59
N MET A 125 19.29 -5.47 15.14
CA MET A 125 18.29 -5.97 14.18
C MET A 125 16.86 -5.98 14.74
N GLY A 126 16.72 -6.16 16.06
CA GLY A 126 15.42 -6.02 16.72
C GLY A 126 14.86 -4.62 16.61
N GLU A 127 15.68 -3.59 16.87
CA GLU A 127 15.26 -2.19 16.74
C GLU A 127 15.04 -1.79 15.28
N TYR A 128 15.93 -2.26 14.39
CA TYR A 128 15.75 -2.03 12.94
C TYR A 128 14.45 -2.65 12.41
N GLY A 129 14.13 -3.88 12.82
CA GLY A 129 12.89 -4.54 12.46
C GLY A 129 11.63 -3.79 12.93
N LYS A 130 11.64 -3.27 14.18
CA LYS A 130 10.53 -2.44 14.69
C LYS A 130 10.33 -1.20 13.82
N LYS A 131 11.41 -0.50 13.47
CA LYS A 131 11.35 0.65 12.58
C LYS A 131 10.76 0.30 11.22
N LEU A 132 11.20 -0.80 10.60
CA LEU A 132 10.66 -1.23 9.30
C LEU A 132 9.16 -1.57 9.35
N VAL A 133 8.68 -2.13 10.48
CA VAL A 133 7.24 -2.38 10.69
C VAL A 133 6.49 -1.06 10.76
N GLU A 134 6.98 -0.09 11.53
CA GLU A 134 6.37 1.24 11.65
C GLU A 134 6.35 1.96 10.31
N ASP A 135 7.47 2.00 9.59
CA ASP A 135 7.59 2.61 8.26
C ASP A 135 6.59 1.94 7.29
N THR A 136 6.51 0.59 7.28
CA THR A 136 5.55 -0.14 6.45
C THR A 136 4.09 0.22 6.76
N GLN A 137 3.73 0.37 8.03
CA GLN A 137 2.38 0.77 8.43
C GLN A 137 2.04 2.19 7.98
N ASN A 138 2.99 3.12 8.09
CA ASN A 138 2.83 4.49 7.64
C ASN A 138 2.68 4.57 6.12
N ASP A 139 3.54 3.89 5.37
CA ASP A 139 3.47 3.82 3.91
C ASP A 139 2.13 3.22 3.43
N MET A 140 1.64 2.16 4.10
CA MET A 140 0.33 1.58 3.81
C MET A 140 -0.82 2.55 4.04
N LYS A 141 -0.73 3.34 5.11
CA LYS A 141 -1.72 4.38 5.39
C LYS A 141 -1.72 5.46 4.31
N GLU A 142 -0.54 5.90 3.88
CA GLU A 142 -0.40 6.87 2.79
C GLU A 142 -0.92 6.31 1.46
N LEU A 143 -0.59 5.06 1.13
CA LEU A 143 -1.09 4.38 -0.07
C LEU A 143 -2.62 4.35 -0.09
N ARG A 144 -3.26 3.94 1.01
CA ARG A 144 -4.71 3.91 1.14
C ARG A 144 -5.33 5.30 1.03
N GLN A 145 -4.72 6.30 1.63
CA GLN A 145 -5.19 7.68 1.53
C GLN A 145 -5.12 8.20 0.08
N LYS A 146 -4.06 7.86 -0.63
CA LYS A 146 -3.91 8.18 -2.06
C LYS A 146 -4.99 7.49 -2.91
N HIS A 147 -5.25 6.19 -2.65
CA HIS A 147 -6.32 5.47 -3.34
C HIS A 147 -7.68 6.10 -3.06
N LEU A 148 -7.99 6.41 -1.80
CA LEU A 148 -9.25 7.05 -1.41
C LEU A 148 -9.44 8.41 -2.11
N SER A 149 -8.41 9.26 -2.12
CA SER A 149 -8.45 10.53 -2.85
C SER A 149 -8.74 10.31 -4.33
N SER A 150 -8.06 9.35 -4.96
CA SER A 150 -8.25 9.02 -6.36
C SER A 150 -9.66 8.51 -6.68
N LEU A 151 -10.27 7.74 -5.77
CA LEU A 151 -11.68 7.29 -5.89
C LEU A 151 -12.64 8.46 -5.80
N GLN A 152 -12.42 9.39 -4.86
CA GLN A 152 -13.22 10.58 -4.69
C GLN A 152 -13.14 11.52 -5.91
N ASP A 153 -11.93 11.72 -6.44
CA ASP A 153 -11.71 12.56 -7.62
C ASP A 153 -12.42 11.97 -8.86
N ALA A 154 -12.30 10.65 -9.05
CA ALA A 154 -12.98 9.97 -10.15
C ALA A 154 -14.51 10.05 -10.03
N TYR A 155 -15.05 9.86 -8.82
CA TYR A 155 -16.46 10.03 -8.53
C TYR A 155 -16.94 11.46 -8.83
N GLN A 156 -16.26 12.47 -8.28
CA GLN A 156 -16.63 13.86 -8.49
C GLN A 156 -16.58 14.26 -9.97
N ALA A 157 -15.54 13.85 -10.68
CA ALA A 157 -15.41 14.11 -12.11
C ALA A 157 -16.57 13.47 -12.93
N ALA A 158 -16.97 12.26 -12.55
CA ALA A 158 -18.09 11.58 -13.22
C ALA A 158 -19.43 12.31 -12.98
N ILE A 159 -19.70 12.70 -11.72
CA ILE A 159 -20.93 13.45 -11.38
C ILE A 159 -20.97 14.79 -12.08
N MET A 160 -19.88 15.53 -12.12
CA MET A 160 -19.80 16.80 -12.84
C MET A 160 -20.03 16.64 -14.34
N GLU A 161 -19.52 15.58 -14.95
CA GLU A 161 -19.72 15.30 -16.36
C GLU A 161 -21.20 14.99 -16.67
N ILE A 162 -21.83 14.12 -15.88
CA ILE A 162 -23.27 13.80 -16.00
C ILE A 162 -24.12 15.05 -15.80
N GLY A 163 -23.85 15.83 -14.77
CA GLY A 163 -24.56 17.06 -14.48
C GLY A 163 -24.57 18.02 -15.67
N LYS A 164 -23.40 18.23 -16.27
CA LYS A 164 -23.25 19.10 -17.44
C LYS A 164 -23.89 18.53 -18.70
N LYS A 165 -23.68 17.23 -18.98
CA LYS A 165 -24.15 16.60 -20.21
C LYS A 165 -25.66 16.41 -20.26
N ASP A 166 -26.24 15.97 -19.15
CA ASP A 166 -27.63 15.53 -19.08
C ASP A 166 -28.56 16.57 -18.43
N GLY A 167 -28.01 17.76 -18.06
CA GLY A 167 -28.77 18.90 -17.57
C GLY A 167 -29.33 18.72 -16.15
N TYR A 168 -28.61 17.98 -15.28
CA TYR A 168 -28.98 17.89 -13.87
C TYR A 168 -28.59 19.15 -13.12
N GLY A 169 -29.55 19.73 -12.41
CA GLY A 169 -29.29 20.84 -11.48
C GLY A 169 -28.78 20.37 -10.12
N VAL A 170 -29.25 19.18 -9.68
CA VAL A 170 -28.83 18.54 -8.44
C VAL A 170 -28.79 17.02 -8.62
N ILE A 171 -27.73 16.39 -8.11
CA ILE A 171 -27.62 14.94 -7.96
C ILE A 171 -27.37 14.65 -6.49
N PHE A 172 -28.30 13.92 -5.86
CA PHE A 172 -28.22 13.53 -4.45
C PHE A 172 -27.54 12.16 -4.29
N ASP A 173 -26.86 11.97 -3.18
CA ASP A 173 -26.48 10.63 -2.75
C ASP A 173 -27.75 9.85 -2.36
N LYS A 174 -27.87 8.57 -2.75
CA LYS A 174 -28.99 7.69 -2.40
C LYS A 174 -29.21 7.54 -0.91
N ASN A 175 -28.17 7.68 -0.10
CA ASN A 175 -28.27 7.66 1.35
C ASN A 175 -29.03 8.88 1.91
N VAL A 176 -29.09 9.98 1.15
CA VAL A 176 -29.78 11.22 1.52
C VAL A 176 -31.17 11.30 0.89
N ALA A 177 -31.30 10.87 -0.35
CA ALA A 177 -32.55 10.89 -1.11
C ALA A 177 -32.78 9.55 -1.81
N PRO A 178 -33.31 8.54 -1.10
CA PRO A 178 -33.43 7.17 -1.63
C PRO A 178 -34.43 7.07 -2.82
N PHE A 179 -35.32 8.06 -3.01
CA PHE A 179 -36.30 8.08 -4.07
C PHE A 179 -36.11 9.28 -4.98
N ALA A 180 -35.61 9.06 -6.19
CA ALA A 180 -35.64 10.03 -7.26
C ALA A 180 -35.92 9.31 -8.61
N ALA A 181 -36.54 10.04 -9.54
CA ALA A 181 -36.92 9.49 -10.84
C ALA A 181 -35.74 9.08 -11.72
N ASN A 182 -34.56 9.66 -11.48
CA ASN A 182 -33.36 9.45 -12.31
C ASN A 182 -32.23 8.93 -11.46
N ASP A 183 -31.92 7.65 -11.57
CA ASP A 183 -30.73 7.03 -11.01
C ASP A 183 -29.57 7.09 -12.02
N VAL A 184 -28.51 7.77 -11.66
CA VAL A 184 -27.33 7.95 -12.54
C VAL A 184 -26.13 7.08 -12.11
N THR A 185 -26.31 6.13 -11.19
CA THR A 185 -25.24 5.30 -10.61
C THR A 185 -24.43 4.58 -11.69
N ASP A 186 -25.08 3.85 -12.60
CA ASP A 186 -24.41 3.07 -13.64
C ASP A 186 -23.68 3.96 -14.65
N ALA A 187 -24.29 5.10 -15.01
CA ALA A 187 -23.65 6.07 -15.89
C ALA A 187 -22.43 6.70 -15.23
N ALA A 188 -22.51 7.03 -13.94
CA ALA A 188 -21.39 7.56 -13.18
C ALA A 188 -20.27 6.53 -13.04
N ALA A 189 -20.55 5.28 -12.71
CA ALA A 189 -19.58 4.20 -12.65
C ALA A 189 -18.83 4.02 -13.98
N LYS A 190 -19.56 4.00 -15.09
CA LYS A 190 -18.98 3.87 -16.43
C LYS A 190 -18.07 5.03 -16.82
N ILE A 191 -18.36 6.24 -16.41
CA ILE A 191 -17.52 7.42 -16.67
C ILE A 191 -16.29 7.39 -15.74
N ALA A 192 -16.51 7.14 -14.45
CA ALA A 192 -15.45 7.14 -13.45
C ALA A 192 -14.36 6.09 -13.75
N THR A 193 -14.74 4.89 -14.21
CA THR A 193 -13.81 3.82 -14.56
C THR A 193 -13.00 4.08 -15.83
N LYS A 194 -13.47 4.95 -16.75
CA LYS A 194 -12.77 5.30 -18.00
C LYS A 194 -11.69 6.37 -17.80
N LYS A 195 -11.79 7.17 -16.76
CA LYS A 195 -10.89 8.31 -16.49
C LYS A 195 -9.68 7.96 -15.62
N GLY A 196 -9.48 6.68 -15.35
CA GLY A 196 -8.38 6.15 -14.54
C GLY A 196 -7.23 5.54 -15.38
#